data_604cb3f33b2a5236e84454ad6a89a95a
#
_entry.id   604cb3f33b2a5236e84454ad6a89a95a
#
_cell.length_a   1.000
_cell.length_b   1.000
_cell.length_c   1.000
_cell.angle_alpha   90.00
_cell.angle_beta   90.00
_cell.angle_gamma   90.00
#
_symmetry.space_group_name_H-M   'P 1'
#
loop_
_entity.id
_entity.type
_entity.pdbx_description
1 polymer ?
#
loop_
_entity_poly.entity_id
_entity_poly.type
_entity_poly.pdbx_seq_one_letter_code
_entity_poly.pdbx_strand_id
1 'polypeptide(L)'
;NVSPNIFFEDTSSEENIKRLPILGKIAAGIPILAQENIEGYLPYDDNDADFCLRIHGDSMINARINDGDIVFIKQQSTVENGEIAAVLVNDSATLKRVYFVDDTVQLRSENPKYKPMVFSKNNCDNFRILGKAIALYTKF
;
A
#
# COMPACT_ATOMS: atom_id res chain seq x y z
N ASN A 1 9.92 -33.71 26.34
CA ASN A 1 10.07 -33.26 25.93
C ASN A 1 9.64 -33.06 25.45
N VAL A 2 9.32 -33.22 25.53
CA VAL A 2 9.33 -32.84 25.00
C VAL A 2 9.16 -32.54 24.61
N SER A 3 8.91 -32.92 24.69
CA SER A 3 9.19 -32.65 24.19
C SER A 3 9.38 -32.13 23.90
N PRO A 4 9.07 -32.32 24.04
CA PRO A 4 9.54 -31.65 23.68
C PRO A 4 9.76 -31.06 22.99
N ASN A 5 9.66 -30.97 22.83
CA ASN A 5 10.20 -30.26 21.86
C ASN A 5 9.41 -30.08 20.57
N ILE A 6 8.41 -30.56 20.44
CA ILE A 6 7.53 -30.59 19.32
C ILE A 6 7.03 -29.25 18.91
N PHE A 7 6.68 -28.42 19.83
CA PHE A 7 6.18 -27.09 19.50
C PHE A 7 7.23 -26.21 18.90
N PHE A 8 8.47 -26.63 18.83
CA PHE A 8 9.47 -25.84 18.13
C PHE A 8 9.19 -25.74 16.65
N GLU A 9 8.73 -26.79 16.02
CA GLU A 9 8.44 -26.75 14.61
C GLU A 9 7.31 -25.78 14.31
N ASP A 10 6.28 -25.82 15.12
CA ASP A 10 5.16 -24.91 14.95
C ASP A 10 5.59 -23.46 15.13
N THR A 11 6.47 -23.23 16.09
CA THR A 11 6.99 -21.90 16.33
C THR A 11 7.79 -21.41 15.14
N SER A 12 8.58 -22.27 14.54
CA SER A 12 9.35 -21.91 13.35
C SER A 12 8.45 -21.56 12.19
N SER A 13 7.38 -22.31 11.99
CA SER A 13 6.42 -22.00 10.95
C SER A 13 5.75 -20.66 11.17
N GLU A 14 5.40 -20.36 12.40
CA GLU A 14 4.80 -19.09 12.73
C GLU A 14 5.76 -17.94 12.51
N GLU A 15 7.04 -18.15 12.76
CA GLU A 15 8.04 -17.11 12.55
C GLU A 15 8.19 -16.72 11.09
N ASN A 16 7.85 -17.63 10.18
CA ASN A 16 7.94 -17.35 8.74
C ASN A 16 6.74 -16.60 8.20
N ILE A 17 5.70 -16.41 8.99
CA ILE A 17 4.49 -15.72 8.57
C ILE A 17 4.50 -14.34 9.19
N LYS A 18 4.56 -13.34 8.32
CA LYS A 18 4.43 -11.95 8.74
C LYS A 18 2.97 -11.62 8.96
N ARG A 19 2.73 -10.75 9.92
CA ARG A 19 1.43 -10.11 10.07
C ARG A 19 1.60 -8.68 9.63
N LEU A 20 1.01 -8.34 8.48
CA LEU A 20 1.15 -7.01 7.92
C LEU A 20 0.04 -6.11 8.41
N PRO A 21 0.38 -4.88 8.83
CA PRO A 21 -0.66 -3.94 9.22
C PRO A 21 -1.46 -3.50 8.01
N ILE A 22 -2.76 -3.39 8.18
CA ILE A 22 -3.65 -2.84 7.17
C ILE A 22 -3.92 -1.40 7.58
N LEU A 23 -3.54 -0.47 6.71
CA LEU A 23 -3.75 0.94 6.99
C LEU A 23 -5.15 1.35 6.57
N GLY A 24 -5.82 2.07 7.46
CA GLY A 24 -7.07 2.70 7.16
C GLY A 24 -6.86 4.17 6.90
N LYS A 25 -7.50 5.00 7.69
CA LYS A 25 -7.35 6.44 7.57
C LYS A 25 -6.03 6.87 8.21
N ILE A 26 -5.28 7.71 7.52
CA ILE A 26 -3.99 8.17 8.00
C ILE A 26 -4.14 9.50 8.71
N ALA A 27 -3.67 9.55 9.96
CA ALA A 27 -3.72 10.78 10.73
C ALA A 27 -2.54 11.67 10.38
N ALA A 28 -2.79 12.97 10.29
CA ALA A 28 -1.76 13.94 9.97
C ALA A 28 -0.76 14.06 11.11
N GLY A 29 0.51 14.25 10.75
CA GLY A 29 1.54 14.55 11.72
C GLY A 29 2.12 13.39 12.48
N ILE A 30 1.70 12.16 12.19
CA ILE A 30 2.26 10.97 12.82
C ILE A 30 2.81 10.04 11.75
N PRO A 31 3.72 9.10 12.10
CA PRO A 31 4.23 8.14 11.13
C PRO A 31 3.12 7.29 10.55
N ILE A 32 3.25 6.89 9.28
CA ILE A 32 2.17 6.15 8.61
C ILE A 32 1.90 4.79 9.28
N LEU A 33 2.91 4.17 9.85
CA LEU A 33 2.74 2.86 10.51
C LEU A 33 2.43 3.00 12.01
N ALA A 34 2.02 4.18 12.46
CA ALA A 34 1.60 4.38 13.83
C ALA A 34 0.31 3.59 14.11
N GLN A 35 0.16 3.16 15.35
CA GLN A 35 -0.96 2.33 15.76
C GLN A 35 -2.32 2.96 15.41
N GLU A 36 -2.41 4.28 15.47
CA GLU A 36 -3.64 5.01 15.18
C GLU A 36 -4.11 4.83 13.74
N ASN A 37 -3.19 4.53 12.82
CA ASN A 37 -3.53 4.34 11.42
C ASN A 37 -3.86 2.89 11.05
N ILE A 38 -3.63 1.96 11.96
CA ILE A 38 -3.77 0.54 11.68
C ILE A 38 -5.18 0.08 12.03
N GLU A 39 -5.90 -0.46 11.06
CA GLU A 39 -7.25 -0.97 11.29
C GLU A 39 -7.29 -2.48 11.51
N GLY A 40 -6.19 -3.18 11.23
CA GLY A 40 -6.13 -4.61 11.40
C GLY A 40 -4.84 -5.17 10.87
N TYR A 41 -4.73 -6.49 10.86
CA TYR A 41 -3.54 -7.20 10.39
C TYR A 41 -3.94 -8.36 9.49
N LEU A 42 -3.09 -8.67 8.53
CA LEU A 42 -3.32 -9.76 7.61
C LEU A 42 -2.06 -10.63 7.57
N PRO A 43 -2.18 -11.96 7.75
CA PRO A 43 -1.01 -12.83 7.63
C PRO A 43 -0.56 -12.90 6.18
N TYR A 44 0.75 -12.88 5.96
CA TYR A 44 1.33 -12.89 4.63
C TYR A 44 2.72 -13.49 4.75
N ASP A 45 3.02 -14.51 3.98
CA ASP A 45 4.26 -15.27 4.13
C ASP A 45 5.39 -14.78 3.22
N ASP A 46 5.16 -13.75 2.43
CA ASP A 46 6.18 -13.15 1.58
C ASP A 46 6.82 -11.98 2.33
N ASN A 47 8.15 -11.90 2.29
CA ASN A 47 8.88 -10.88 3.02
C ASN A 47 8.97 -9.54 2.28
N ASP A 48 8.44 -9.45 1.06
CA ASP A 48 8.60 -8.24 0.26
C ASP A 48 7.64 -7.13 0.66
N ALA A 49 6.51 -7.45 1.26
CA ALA A 49 5.54 -6.44 1.65
C ALA A 49 5.82 -5.89 3.04
N ASP A 50 5.52 -4.63 3.24
CA ASP A 50 5.72 -3.95 4.53
C ASP A 50 4.40 -3.57 5.19
N PHE A 51 3.37 -3.28 4.40
CA PHE A 51 2.04 -2.97 4.93
C PHE A 51 1.00 -3.21 3.84
N CYS A 52 -0.25 -3.10 4.23
CA CYS A 52 -1.39 -3.26 3.32
C CYS A 52 -2.23 -2.00 3.33
N LEU A 53 -2.94 -1.81 2.23
CA LEU A 53 -3.86 -0.69 2.10
C LEU A 53 -5.21 -1.22 1.63
N ARG A 54 -6.28 -0.89 2.35
CA ARG A 54 -7.62 -1.25 1.94
C ARG A 54 -8.11 -0.24 0.91
N ILE A 55 -8.67 -0.73 -0.18
CA ILE A 55 -9.10 0.09 -1.29
C ILE A 55 -10.53 0.56 -1.08
N HIS A 56 -10.75 1.84 -1.29
CA HIS A 56 -12.06 2.45 -1.24
C HIS A 56 -12.36 3.09 -2.59
N GLY A 57 -13.51 2.80 -3.14
CA GLY A 57 -13.94 3.39 -4.39
C GLY A 57 -13.47 2.64 -5.62
N ASP A 58 -13.62 3.26 -6.78
CA ASP A 58 -13.43 2.60 -8.06
C ASP A 58 -12.34 3.23 -8.93
N SER A 59 -11.42 3.98 -8.35
CA SER A 59 -10.43 4.71 -9.13
C SER A 59 -9.45 3.80 -9.87
N MET A 60 -9.32 2.54 -9.46
CA MET A 60 -8.39 1.60 -10.07
C MET A 60 -9.10 0.39 -10.67
N ILE A 61 -10.35 0.53 -11.01
CA ILE A 61 -11.18 -0.60 -11.45
C ILE A 61 -10.66 -1.24 -12.74
N ASN A 62 -10.09 -0.45 -13.64
CA ASN A 62 -9.55 -0.99 -14.89
C ASN A 62 -8.23 -1.75 -14.71
N ALA A 63 -7.62 -1.63 -13.55
CA ALA A 63 -6.47 -2.44 -13.16
C ALA A 63 -6.91 -3.67 -12.36
N ARG A 64 -8.22 -3.95 -12.31
CA ARG A 64 -8.81 -5.06 -11.57
C ARG A 64 -8.64 -4.93 -10.06
N ILE A 65 -8.55 -3.71 -9.59
CA ILE A 65 -8.48 -3.41 -8.17
C ILE A 65 -9.80 -2.76 -7.78
N ASN A 66 -10.57 -3.46 -6.97
CA ASN A 66 -11.96 -3.09 -6.67
C ASN A 66 -12.10 -2.59 -5.24
N ASP A 67 -13.20 -1.91 -5.00
CA ASP A 67 -13.54 -1.47 -3.64
C ASP A 67 -13.54 -2.66 -2.69
N GLY A 68 -12.90 -2.50 -1.53
CA GLY A 68 -12.80 -3.56 -0.53
C GLY A 68 -11.59 -4.45 -0.68
N ASP A 69 -10.88 -4.40 -1.80
CA ASP A 69 -9.66 -5.19 -1.98
C ASP A 69 -8.56 -4.69 -1.04
N ILE A 70 -7.60 -5.56 -0.78
CA ILE A 70 -6.43 -5.22 0.02
C ILE A 70 -5.20 -5.35 -0.85
N VAL A 71 -4.39 -4.31 -0.90
CA VAL A 71 -3.18 -4.27 -1.71
C VAL A 71 -1.97 -4.31 -0.80
N PHE A 72 -1.02 -5.17 -1.15
CA PHE A 72 0.24 -5.32 -0.41
C PHE A 72 1.24 -4.33 -0.96
N ILE A 73 1.87 -3.58 -0.06
CA ILE A 73 2.74 -2.47 -0.42
C ILE A 73 4.15 -2.73 0.11
N LYS A 74 5.13 -2.56 -0.77
CA LYS A 74 6.52 -2.52 -0.37
C LYS A 74 6.90 -1.07 -0.14
N GLN A 75 7.32 -0.75 1.06
CA GLN A 75 7.65 0.63 1.43
C GLN A 75 8.88 1.10 0.69
N GLN A 76 8.73 2.16 -0.07
CA GLN A 76 9.83 2.81 -0.78
C GLN A 76 9.40 4.21 -1.15
N SER A 77 10.37 5.11 -1.30
CA SER A 77 10.08 6.53 -1.50
C SER A 77 9.85 6.92 -2.95
N THR A 78 10.12 6.01 -3.88
CA THR A 78 9.94 6.27 -5.30
C THR A 78 9.54 5.00 -6.03
N VAL A 79 8.99 5.15 -7.23
CA VAL A 79 8.62 4.05 -8.12
C VAL A 79 9.05 4.41 -9.53
N GLU A 80 9.01 3.43 -10.42
CA GLU A 80 9.30 3.66 -11.83
C GLU A 80 8.04 4.12 -12.57
N ASN A 81 8.24 4.75 -13.73
CA ASN A 81 7.14 5.24 -14.55
C ASN A 81 6.11 4.16 -14.81
N GLY A 82 4.86 4.47 -14.54
CA GLY A 82 3.74 3.60 -14.83
C GLY A 82 3.45 2.56 -13.77
N GLU A 83 4.26 2.49 -12.72
CA GLU A 83 3.99 1.55 -11.64
C GLU A 83 2.84 2.03 -10.77
N ILE A 84 2.11 1.07 -10.20
CA ILE A 84 1.04 1.38 -9.25
C ILE A 84 1.66 1.56 -7.87
N ALA A 85 1.40 2.69 -7.27
CA ALA A 85 1.98 3.05 -5.99
C ALA A 85 0.90 3.47 -5.00
N ALA A 86 1.18 3.22 -3.73
CA ALA A 86 0.44 3.84 -2.65
C ALA A 86 0.98 5.25 -2.49
N VAL A 87 0.12 6.24 -2.60
CA VAL A 87 0.49 7.63 -2.47
C VAL A 87 -0.37 8.29 -1.42
N LEU A 88 0.24 9.24 -0.72
CA LEU A 88 -0.45 10.06 0.25
C LEU A 88 -0.67 11.42 -0.39
N VAL A 89 -1.93 11.79 -0.60
CA VAL A 89 -2.29 13.09 -1.15
C VAL A 89 -3.05 13.81 -0.06
N ASN A 90 -2.48 14.88 0.44
CA ASN A 90 -2.91 15.53 1.66
C ASN A 90 -2.88 14.48 2.78
N ASP A 91 -3.96 14.14 3.39
CA ASP A 91 -3.98 13.16 4.49
C ASP A 91 -4.69 11.86 4.08
N SER A 92 -4.76 11.59 2.78
CA SER A 92 -5.49 10.44 2.28
C SER A 92 -4.57 9.53 1.49
N ALA A 93 -4.50 8.26 1.89
CA ALA A 93 -3.73 7.25 1.17
C ALA A 93 -4.60 6.61 0.08
N THR A 94 -4.05 6.47 -1.11
CA THR A 94 -4.75 5.87 -2.22
C THR A 94 -3.75 5.21 -3.17
N LEU A 95 -4.27 4.46 -4.14
CA LEU A 95 -3.44 3.90 -5.20
C LEU A 95 -3.58 4.72 -6.47
N LYS A 96 -2.47 4.93 -7.13
CA LYS A 96 -2.42 5.60 -8.43
C LYS A 96 -1.27 5.05 -9.24
N ARG A 97 -1.34 5.16 -10.57
CA ARG A 97 -0.16 5.00 -11.40
C ARG A 97 0.62 6.30 -11.39
N VAL A 98 1.93 6.18 -11.24
CA VAL A 98 2.80 7.35 -11.11
C VAL A 98 3.60 7.50 -12.40
N TYR A 99 3.56 8.70 -12.98
CA TYR A 99 4.34 9.03 -14.16
C TYR A 99 5.17 10.27 -13.89
N PHE A 100 6.43 10.22 -14.26
CA PHE A 100 7.34 11.35 -14.16
C PHE A 100 7.49 11.92 -15.56
N VAL A 101 6.97 13.12 -15.78
CA VAL A 101 6.95 13.75 -17.09
C VAL A 101 7.60 15.13 -16.95
N ASP A 102 8.80 15.29 -17.50
CA ASP A 102 9.58 16.54 -17.41
C ASP A 102 9.74 16.95 -15.95
N ASP A 103 9.22 18.12 -15.59
CA ASP A 103 9.31 18.64 -14.23
C ASP A 103 8.03 18.38 -13.43
N THR A 104 7.21 17.44 -13.88
CA THR A 104 5.95 17.13 -13.21
C THR A 104 5.87 15.67 -12.82
N VAL A 105 5.04 15.40 -11.82
CA VAL A 105 4.63 14.06 -11.44
C VAL A 105 3.13 13.97 -11.65
N GLN A 106 2.71 12.94 -12.40
CA GLN A 106 1.30 12.71 -12.67
C GLN A 106 0.83 11.49 -11.93
N LEU A 107 -0.27 11.62 -11.22
CA LEU A 107 -0.92 10.51 -10.54
C LEU A 107 -2.20 10.20 -11.31
N ARG A 108 -2.23 9.01 -11.92
CA ARG A 108 -3.34 8.61 -12.79
C ARG A 108 -4.12 7.46 -12.20
N SER A 109 -5.44 7.59 -12.25
CA SER A 109 -6.35 6.51 -11.92
C SER A 109 -6.46 5.55 -13.10
N GLU A 110 -6.81 4.30 -12.84
CA GLU A 110 -7.19 3.33 -13.86
C GLU A 110 -8.70 3.33 -14.01
N ASN A 111 -9.24 4.52 -14.31
CA ASN A 111 -10.66 4.75 -14.51
C ASN A 111 -10.82 6.11 -15.20
N PRO A 112 -11.34 6.15 -16.45
CA PRO A 112 -11.40 7.40 -17.20
C PRO A 112 -12.28 8.47 -16.58
N LYS A 113 -13.14 8.11 -15.64
CA LYS A 113 -13.99 9.11 -15.00
C LYS A 113 -13.21 10.04 -14.05
N TYR A 114 -11.97 9.67 -13.71
CA TYR A 114 -11.12 10.47 -12.84
C TYR A 114 -10.02 11.13 -13.66
N LYS A 115 -9.83 12.42 -13.46
CA LYS A 115 -8.77 13.16 -14.15
C LYS A 115 -7.43 12.94 -13.45
N PRO A 116 -6.32 12.92 -14.20
CA PRO A 116 -5.01 12.84 -13.58
C PRO A 116 -4.74 14.03 -12.66
N MET A 117 -4.03 13.78 -11.57
CA MET A 117 -3.53 14.83 -10.71
C MET A 117 -2.08 15.12 -11.11
N VAL A 118 -1.76 16.39 -11.28
CA VAL A 118 -0.43 16.81 -11.74
C VAL A 118 0.20 17.71 -10.68
N PHE A 119 1.42 17.35 -10.30
CA PHE A 119 2.19 18.11 -9.31
C PHE A 119 3.52 18.52 -9.93
N SER A 120 3.92 19.77 -9.68
CA SER A 120 5.25 20.22 -10.05
C SER A 120 6.28 19.63 -9.11
N LYS A 121 7.45 19.23 -9.64
CA LYS A 121 8.53 18.71 -8.79
C LYS A 121 8.98 19.74 -7.75
N ASN A 122 8.81 21.02 -8.05
CA ASN A 122 9.20 22.08 -7.14
C ASN A 122 8.13 22.41 -6.10
N ASN A 123 6.98 21.76 -6.19
CA ASN A 123 5.84 22.05 -5.32
C ASN A 123 5.12 20.75 -4.97
N CYS A 124 5.89 19.81 -4.43
CA CYS A 124 5.41 18.47 -4.09
C CYS A 124 4.98 18.33 -2.64
N ASP A 125 4.69 19.43 -1.97
CA ASP A 125 4.38 19.39 -0.54
C ASP A 125 3.08 18.64 -0.24
N ASN A 126 2.23 18.48 -1.24
CA ASN A 126 0.90 17.92 -1.05
C ASN A 126 0.80 16.44 -1.39
N PHE A 127 1.90 15.81 -1.82
CA PHE A 127 1.84 14.39 -2.06
C PHE A 127 3.17 13.71 -1.70
N ARG A 128 3.09 12.41 -1.42
CA ARG A 128 4.26 11.60 -1.09
C ARG A 128 4.01 10.17 -1.52
N ILE A 129 5.03 9.54 -2.11
CA ILE A 129 4.95 8.11 -2.45
C ILE A 129 5.24 7.31 -1.18
N LEU A 130 4.32 6.42 -0.83
CA LEU A 130 4.47 5.57 0.34
C LEU A 130 5.13 4.25 0.01
N GLY A 131 4.89 3.74 -1.19
CA GLY A 131 5.47 2.48 -1.59
C GLY A 131 4.89 1.97 -2.89
N LYS A 132 5.41 0.81 -3.32
CA LYS A 132 5.01 0.15 -4.56
C LYS A 132 3.99 -0.94 -4.26
N ALA A 133 2.93 -1.00 -5.06
CA ALA A 133 1.95 -2.09 -4.97
C ALA A 133 2.56 -3.35 -5.58
N ILE A 134 2.60 -4.45 -4.81
CA ILE A 134 3.25 -5.68 -5.26
C ILE A 134 2.30 -6.88 -5.33
N ALA A 135 1.16 -6.84 -4.66
CA ALA A 135 0.23 -7.96 -4.66
C ALA A 135 -1.16 -7.47 -4.28
N LEU A 136 -2.15 -8.28 -4.59
CA LEU A 136 -3.55 -7.95 -4.39
C LEU A 136 -4.26 -9.12 -3.73
N TYR A 137 -5.05 -8.83 -2.72
CA TYR A 137 -5.95 -9.80 -2.11
C TYR A 137 -7.38 -9.35 -2.36
N THR A 138 -8.14 -10.20 -3.05
CA THR A 138 -9.54 -9.92 -3.31
C THR A 138 -10.37 -11.09 -2.78
N LYS A 139 -11.50 -10.76 -2.22
CA LYS A 139 -12.37 -11.76 -1.59
C LYS A 139 -13.62 -11.93 -2.45
N PHE A 140 -13.95 -13.18 -2.70
CA PHE A 140 -15.18 -13.48 -3.45
C PHE A 140 -16.40 -13.29 -2.58
#